data_9161336598d1c3387a7b6a5b997a12d8
#
_entry.id   9161336598d1c3387a7b6a5b997a12d8
#
_cell.length_a   1.000
_cell.length_b   1.000
_cell.length_c   1.000
_cell.angle_alpha   90.00
_cell.angle_beta   90.00
_cell.angle_gamma   90.00
#
_symmetry.space_group_name_H-M   'P 1'
#
loop_
_entity.id
_entity.type
_entity.pdbx_description
1 polymer ?
#
loop_
_entity_poly.entity_id
_entity_poly.type
_entity_poly.pdbx_seq_one_letter_code
_entity_poly.pdbx_strand_id
1 'polypeptide(L)'
;PTQSWSSRATSPPKLPIETARPTPKSHLYYLPHPCLFYSQFCPWRIRFAMADFIDPRMSSIKPRMRYNTIGGINGPLVILDNVKFPRFNEIVSLTLPDGTERSGQVLEARGDRAVVQVFEGTPGIDVKKTKVEFSGHSLKLGVSEDMLGRTFDGSGRAIDKGPKVLAEDYLDINGQPINPYSRVYPEEMISTGISAIDTMNSIARGQKIPIFSAAGLPHNEIAAQVCRQASLAKPTKDVHDGHEENFSVVFAAMGVNMETARFFKRDFEENGSMERVTLFLNLANDPTIERIITPRLALTTAEYYAYQLEKHVLVIMTDMSAYCDALREVSAAREEVPGRRGYPGYMYTDLSTLYERAGRVDGRNGSITQIPILTMPNDDITHPIPDLTGYITEGQIFIDRQLDNRGIYPPINVLPSLSRLMKSAIGEGRTRKDHSDVSNQLYAKYAIGRDAAAMKAVVGEEALSSEDKLSLEFLEKFERTFISQSPYESRTIEESLDIAWNLLRIYPKELLNRVPKRTLDEFYARHARKIPNKDTRDNSHENLIDA
;
A
#
# COMPACT_ATOMS: atom_id res chain seq x y z
N PRO A 1 -8.34 -8.53 59.07
CA PRO A 1 -7.42 -9.63 59.22
C PRO A 1 -6.70 -9.85 57.90
N THR A 2 -5.47 -9.46 57.91
CA THR A 2 -4.45 -9.63 56.91
C THR A 2 -3.98 -11.08 56.90
N GLN A 3 -3.92 -11.73 55.74
CA GLN A 3 -3.08 -12.89 55.53
C GLN A 3 -2.21 -12.69 54.29
N SER A 4 -0.92 -12.60 54.58
CA SER A 4 0.19 -12.60 53.67
C SER A 4 0.43 -14.02 53.08
N TRP A 5 0.58 -14.15 51.79
CA TRP A 5 1.11 -15.37 51.16
C TRP A 5 2.50 -15.07 50.56
N SER A 6 3.47 -15.75 51.17
CA SER A 6 4.88 -15.78 50.68
C SER A 6 5.02 -16.74 49.51
N SER A 7 5.55 -16.28 48.43
CA SER A 7 5.94 -17.06 47.26
C SER A 7 7.27 -17.78 47.52
N ARG A 8 7.28 -19.11 47.52
CA ARG A 8 8.51 -19.89 47.33
C ARG A 8 8.59 -20.34 45.86
N ALA A 9 9.62 -19.85 45.21
CA ALA A 9 10.06 -20.33 43.91
C ALA A 9 10.75 -21.70 44.07
N THR A 10 10.25 -22.74 43.37
CA THR A 10 10.94 -24.00 43.17
C THR A 10 11.37 -24.10 41.69
N SER A 11 12.69 -24.19 41.50
CA SER A 11 13.35 -24.45 40.22
C SER A 11 13.13 -25.92 39.77
N PRO A 12 12.98 -26.20 38.46
CA PRO A 12 12.92 -27.54 37.92
C PRO A 12 14.27 -28.25 37.86
N PRO A 13 14.32 -29.59 37.90
CA PRO A 13 15.56 -30.36 38.00
C PRO A 13 16.28 -30.46 36.64
N LYS A 14 17.63 -30.42 36.71
CA LYS A 14 18.55 -30.69 35.61
C LYS A 14 18.60 -32.17 35.28
N LEU A 15 18.42 -32.52 34.02
CA LEU A 15 18.75 -33.84 33.47
C LEU A 15 20.22 -33.92 33.05
N PRO A 16 20.87 -35.10 33.18
CA PRO A 16 22.33 -35.21 32.98
C PRO A 16 22.70 -35.33 31.51
N ILE A 17 23.85 -34.72 31.20
CA ILE A 17 24.54 -34.80 29.92
C ILE A 17 25.27 -36.14 29.84
N GLU A 18 24.89 -36.96 28.90
CA GLU A 18 25.62 -38.18 28.55
C GLU A 18 26.62 -37.91 27.43
N THR A 19 27.88 -38.04 27.75
CA THR A 19 29.04 -37.95 26.86
C THR A 19 29.22 -39.26 26.12
N ALA A 20 29.14 -39.25 24.79
CA ALA A 20 29.62 -40.32 23.96
C ALA A 20 30.83 -39.89 23.15
N ARG A 21 31.93 -40.61 23.32
CA ARG A 21 33.23 -40.52 22.64
C ARG A 21 33.28 -41.40 21.38
N PRO A 22 34.35 -41.34 20.58
CA PRO A 22 34.31 -41.26 19.14
C PRO A 22 34.94 -42.44 18.38
N THR A 23 34.66 -42.50 17.08
CA THR A 23 35.44 -43.05 15.94
C THR A 23 35.64 -44.59 15.78
N PRO A 24 35.88 -45.08 14.57
CA PRO A 24 37.19 -44.91 13.91
C PRO A 24 37.18 -44.65 12.38
N LYS A 25 38.37 -44.21 11.97
CA LYS A 25 38.84 -43.95 10.60
C LYS A 25 38.93 -45.24 9.77
N SER A 26 38.71 -45.16 8.46
CA SER A 26 39.48 -45.95 7.49
C SER A 26 39.43 -45.32 6.10
N HIS A 27 40.58 -44.96 5.68
CA HIS A 27 41.35 -45.20 4.46
C HIS A 27 40.95 -44.46 3.17
N LEU A 28 41.90 -43.58 2.83
CA LEU A 28 42.20 -43.06 1.50
C LEU A 28 42.35 -44.17 0.46
N TYR A 29 41.85 -43.93 -0.74
CA TYR A 29 42.55 -44.28 -1.97
C TYR A 29 42.48 -43.10 -2.95
N TYR A 30 43.68 -42.62 -3.27
CA TYR A 30 44.00 -41.75 -4.40
C TYR A 30 43.94 -42.56 -5.71
N LEU A 31 43.40 -42.04 -6.78
CA LEU A 31 43.89 -42.11 -8.16
C LEU A 31 43.12 -41.11 -9.06
N PRO A 32 43.64 -40.76 -10.26
CA PRO A 32 43.92 -39.39 -10.64
C PRO A 32 42.96 -38.82 -11.70
N HIS A 33 42.99 -37.49 -11.88
CA HIS A 33 42.31 -36.74 -12.94
C HIS A 33 42.59 -37.30 -14.35
N PRO A 34 41.63 -37.19 -15.29
CA PRO A 34 41.83 -36.13 -16.27
C PRO A 34 40.63 -35.20 -16.45
N CYS A 35 40.99 -34.02 -16.84
CA CYS A 35 40.18 -32.86 -17.19
C CYS A 35 39.21 -33.12 -18.35
N LEU A 36 38.21 -32.24 -18.38
CA LEU A 36 37.46 -31.72 -19.53
C LEU A 36 36.07 -32.33 -19.79
N PHE A 37 35.14 -31.34 -19.86
CA PHE A 37 33.79 -31.45 -20.40
C PHE A 37 32.73 -32.13 -19.52
N TYR A 38 32.06 -31.29 -18.67
CA TYR A 38 30.60 -31.31 -18.54
C TYR A 38 30.13 -30.04 -17.79
N SER A 39 30.08 -28.94 -18.51
CA SER A 39 29.15 -27.86 -18.22
C SER A 39 27.80 -28.23 -18.87
N GLN A 40 26.72 -28.06 -18.17
CA GLN A 40 25.32 -28.20 -18.56
C GLN A 40 24.62 -29.48 -18.09
N PHE A 41 24.23 -29.47 -16.82
CA PHE A 41 22.97 -30.06 -16.43
C PHE A 41 22.40 -29.29 -15.22
N CYS A 42 21.63 -28.24 -15.54
CA CYS A 42 20.81 -27.52 -14.58
C CYS A 42 19.57 -28.38 -14.27
N PRO A 43 19.22 -28.67 -13.00
CA PRO A 43 18.08 -29.54 -12.67
C PRO A 43 16.71 -29.01 -13.16
N TRP A 44 16.66 -27.80 -13.71
CA TRP A 44 15.46 -27.19 -14.27
C TRP A 44 15.08 -27.69 -15.68
N ARG A 45 16.00 -28.33 -16.41
CA ARG A 45 15.68 -28.88 -17.74
C ARG A 45 14.95 -30.22 -17.70
N ILE A 46 14.99 -30.95 -16.59
CA ILE A 46 14.29 -32.25 -16.50
C ILE A 46 12.77 -32.04 -16.32
N ARG A 47 12.31 -30.90 -15.84
CA ARG A 47 10.87 -30.58 -15.75
C ARG A 47 10.23 -30.23 -17.11
N PHE A 48 10.98 -29.71 -18.06
CA PHE A 48 10.48 -29.41 -19.42
C PHE A 48 10.36 -30.67 -20.30
N ALA A 49 11.17 -31.68 -20.11
CA ALA A 49 11.14 -32.91 -20.92
C ALA A 49 9.98 -33.86 -20.57
N MET A 50 9.33 -33.70 -19.37
CA MET A 50 8.11 -34.47 -19.04
C MET A 50 6.82 -33.80 -19.48
N ALA A 51 6.84 -32.51 -19.76
CA ALA A 51 5.66 -31.76 -20.25
C ALA A 51 5.39 -32.06 -21.76
N ASP A 52 6.42 -32.44 -22.51
CA ASP A 52 6.30 -32.68 -23.95
C ASP A 52 5.74 -34.09 -24.31
N PHE A 53 5.53 -34.96 -23.33
CA PHE A 53 4.96 -36.30 -23.56
C PHE A 53 3.47 -36.42 -23.18
N ILE A 54 2.83 -35.37 -22.72
CA ILE A 54 1.38 -35.38 -22.51
C ILE A 54 0.72 -35.09 -23.86
N ASP A 55 0.10 -36.10 -24.47
CA ASP A 55 -0.73 -35.94 -25.65
C ASP A 55 -1.62 -34.70 -25.49
N PRO A 56 -1.53 -33.69 -26.37
CA PRO A 56 -2.35 -32.49 -26.29
C PRO A 56 -3.84 -32.78 -26.17
N ARG A 57 -4.29 -33.95 -26.64
CA ARG A 57 -5.67 -34.43 -26.46
C ARG A 57 -6.00 -34.89 -25.04
N MET A 58 -5.00 -35.32 -24.28
CA MET A 58 -5.17 -35.69 -22.85
C MET A 58 -5.16 -34.47 -21.92
N SER A 59 -4.55 -33.37 -22.29
CA SER A 59 -4.56 -32.12 -21.52
C SER A 59 -5.94 -31.44 -21.51
N SER A 60 -6.81 -31.75 -22.46
CA SER A 60 -8.19 -31.27 -22.50
C SER A 60 -9.16 -32.06 -21.59
N ILE A 61 -8.77 -33.25 -21.16
CA ILE A 61 -9.59 -34.11 -20.30
C ILE A 61 -9.21 -33.81 -18.84
N LYS A 62 -9.80 -32.77 -18.26
CA LYS A 62 -9.76 -32.55 -16.82
C LYS A 62 -10.94 -33.31 -16.22
N PRO A 63 -10.71 -34.39 -15.43
CA PRO A 63 -11.80 -35.07 -14.74
C PRO A 63 -12.37 -34.12 -13.69
N ARG A 64 -13.52 -33.52 -13.99
CA ARG A 64 -14.25 -32.62 -13.10
C ARG A 64 -15.51 -33.32 -12.62
N MET A 65 -15.77 -33.26 -11.32
CA MET A 65 -17.05 -33.66 -10.77
C MET A 65 -18.06 -32.53 -11.01
N ARG A 66 -19.19 -32.87 -11.61
CA ARG A 66 -20.31 -31.96 -11.83
C ARG A 66 -21.40 -32.23 -10.80
N TYR A 67 -21.88 -31.18 -10.18
CA TYR A 67 -22.94 -31.25 -9.18
C TYR A 67 -24.16 -30.46 -9.64
N ASN A 68 -25.36 -30.98 -9.33
CA ASN A 68 -26.62 -30.28 -9.48
C ASN A 68 -27.34 -30.18 -8.11
N THR A 69 -26.55 -30.12 -7.03
CA THR A 69 -27.00 -30.19 -5.65
C THR A 69 -26.99 -28.83 -4.97
N ILE A 70 -27.54 -27.81 -5.62
CA ILE A 70 -27.76 -26.52 -5.00
C ILE A 70 -28.88 -26.67 -3.97
N GLY A 71 -28.54 -26.47 -2.68
CA GLY A 71 -29.50 -26.50 -1.58
C GLY A 71 -30.24 -25.20 -1.35
N GLY A 72 -29.63 -24.06 -1.72
CA GLY A 72 -30.22 -22.74 -1.54
C GLY A 72 -29.34 -21.61 -2.12
N ILE A 73 -29.96 -20.43 -2.22
CA ILE A 73 -29.31 -19.20 -2.66
C ILE A 73 -29.63 -18.12 -1.63
N ASN A 74 -28.60 -17.44 -1.12
CA ASN A 74 -28.76 -16.34 -0.16
C ASN A 74 -27.89 -15.15 -0.60
N GLY A 75 -28.51 -14.11 -1.16
CA GLY A 75 -27.79 -12.97 -1.72
C GLY A 75 -26.74 -13.40 -2.76
N PRO A 76 -25.46 -13.08 -2.58
CA PRO A 76 -24.38 -13.46 -3.50
C PRO A 76 -23.91 -14.91 -3.29
N LEU A 77 -24.47 -15.65 -2.32
CA LEU A 77 -24.03 -16.97 -1.92
C LEU A 77 -24.91 -18.08 -2.49
N VAL A 78 -24.26 -19.15 -2.93
CA VAL A 78 -24.89 -20.41 -3.36
C VAL A 78 -24.45 -21.52 -2.40
N ILE A 79 -25.41 -22.19 -1.79
CA ILE A 79 -25.17 -23.32 -0.87
C ILE A 79 -25.28 -24.61 -1.66
N LEU A 80 -24.22 -25.40 -1.62
CA LEU A 80 -24.16 -26.72 -2.25
C LEU A 80 -24.21 -27.80 -1.18
N ASP A 81 -25.08 -28.78 -1.34
CA ASP A 81 -25.18 -29.95 -0.48
C ASP A 81 -24.63 -31.19 -1.20
N ASN A 82 -24.20 -32.18 -0.43
CA ASN A 82 -23.64 -33.46 -0.92
C ASN A 82 -22.43 -33.30 -1.87
N VAL A 83 -21.54 -32.38 -1.55
CA VAL A 83 -20.28 -32.15 -2.28
C VAL A 83 -19.17 -33.01 -1.68
N LYS A 84 -18.39 -33.69 -2.52
CA LYS A 84 -17.24 -34.49 -2.07
C LYS A 84 -15.97 -33.67 -2.06
N PHE A 85 -15.34 -33.61 -0.88
CA PHE A 85 -14.02 -32.98 -0.67
C PHE A 85 -13.91 -31.52 -1.17
N PRO A 86 -14.85 -30.61 -0.84
CA PRO A 86 -14.72 -29.20 -1.19
C PRO A 86 -13.50 -28.61 -0.47
N ARG A 87 -12.73 -27.77 -1.16
CA ARG A 87 -11.57 -27.10 -0.59
C ARG A 87 -11.88 -25.63 -0.33
N PHE A 88 -11.35 -25.12 0.76
CA PHE A 88 -11.42 -23.69 1.07
C PHE A 88 -10.69 -22.87 -0.02
N ASN A 89 -11.29 -21.75 -0.43
CA ASN A 89 -10.78 -20.88 -1.50
C ASN A 89 -10.70 -21.52 -2.91
N GLU A 90 -11.29 -22.67 -3.12
CA GLU A 90 -11.35 -23.31 -4.43
C GLU A 90 -12.29 -22.55 -5.37
N ILE A 91 -11.90 -22.45 -6.65
CA ILE A 91 -12.74 -21.86 -7.69
C ILE A 91 -13.74 -22.87 -8.21
N VAL A 92 -14.96 -22.39 -8.41
CA VAL A 92 -16.09 -23.16 -8.89
C VAL A 92 -16.69 -22.48 -10.12
N SER A 93 -16.91 -23.25 -11.18
CA SER A 93 -17.65 -22.80 -12.38
C SER A 93 -19.11 -23.20 -12.26
N LEU A 94 -20.01 -22.23 -12.45
CA LEU A 94 -21.45 -22.44 -12.47
C LEU A 94 -21.95 -22.24 -13.90
N THR A 95 -22.49 -23.29 -14.54
CA THR A 95 -23.13 -23.21 -15.85
C THR A 95 -24.63 -23.08 -15.65
N LEU A 96 -25.18 -21.94 -16.03
CA LEU A 96 -26.61 -21.63 -15.94
C LEU A 96 -27.41 -22.42 -17.01
N PRO A 97 -28.74 -22.51 -16.88
CA PRO A 97 -29.59 -23.19 -17.87
C PRO A 97 -29.56 -22.55 -19.27
N ASP A 98 -29.23 -21.29 -19.36
CA ASP A 98 -29.08 -20.52 -20.61
C ASP A 98 -27.69 -20.72 -21.28
N GLY A 99 -26.81 -21.50 -20.64
CA GLY A 99 -25.45 -21.72 -21.11
C GLY A 99 -24.44 -20.67 -20.65
N THR A 100 -24.85 -19.66 -19.91
CA THR A 100 -23.95 -18.67 -19.33
C THR A 100 -23.07 -19.32 -18.26
N GLU A 101 -21.79 -19.07 -18.30
CA GLU A 101 -20.84 -19.53 -17.26
C GLU A 101 -20.59 -18.38 -16.29
N ARG A 102 -20.64 -18.70 -15.01
CA ARG A 102 -20.24 -17.81 -13.91
C ARG A 102 -19.19 -18.48 -13.06
N SER A 103 -18.36 -17.66 -12.45
CA SER A 103 -17.31 -18.12 -11.55
C SER A 103 -17.66 -17.82 -10.11
N GLY A 104 -17.25 -18.68 -9.21
CA GLY A 104 -17.42 -18.48 -7.77
C GLY A 104 -16.25 -19.05 -6.99
N GLN A 105 -16.19 -18.71 -5.72
CA GLN A 105 -15.17 -19.16 -4.80
C GLN A 105 -15.81 -19.85 -3.59
N VAL A 106 -15.25 -20.97 -3.15
CA VAL A 106 -15.67 -21.64 -1.92
C VAL A 106 -15.20 -20.82 -0.73
N LEU A 107 -16.14 -20.26 0.02
CA LEU A 107 -15.86 -19.52 1.26
C LEU A 107 -15.87 -20.42 2.49
N GLU A 108 -16.62 -21.49 2.43
CA GLU A 108 -16.75 -22.39 3.55
C GLU A 108 -16.97 -23.82 3.05
N ALA A 109 -16.27 -24.77 3.69
CA ALA A 109 -16.41 -26.18 3.44
C ALA A 109 -16.67 -26.88 4.78
N ARG A 110 -17.90 -27.40 4.98
CA ARG A 110 -18.30 -28.13 6.19
C ARG A 110 -18.78 -29.53 5.82
N GLY A 111 -17.90 -30.50 5.95
CA GLY A 111 -18.23 -31.88 5.61
C GLY A 111 -18.58 -32.04 4.14
N ASP A 112 -19.85 -32.32 3.86
CA ASP A 112 -20.43 -32.47 2.53
C ASP A 112 -21.15 -31.22 2.01
N ARG A 113 -21.09 -30.11 2.74
CA ARG A 113 -21.68 -28.82 2.37
C ARG A 113 -20.60 -27.81 2.02
N ALA A 114 -20.80 -27.09 0.91
CA ALA A 114 -19.96 -25.98 0.51
C ALA A 114 -20.78 -24.71 0.32
N VAL A 115 -20.31 -23.58 0.85
CA VAL A 115 -20.86 -22.25 0.56
C VAL A 115 -19.98 -21.60 -0.48
N VAL A 116 -20.54 -21.35 -1.64
CA VAL A 116 -19.87 -20.74 -2.79
C VAL A 116 -20.37 -19.33 -2.98
N GLN A 117 -19.46 -18.41 -3.10
CA GLN A 117 -19.73 -17.03 -3.41
C GLN A 117 -19.52 -16.80 -4.92
N VAL A 118 -20.54 -16.29 -5.61
CA VAL A 118 -20.53 -16.10 -7.06
C VAL A 118 -20.07 -14.69 -7.39
N PHE A 119 -19.09 -14.55 -8.26
CA PHE A 119 -18.46 -13.25 -8.60
C PHE A 119 -19.42 -12.34 -9.37
N GLU A 120 -20.09 -12.85 -10.37
CA GLU A 120 -21.00 -12.08 -11.21
C GLU A 120 -22.42 -11.98 -10.63
N GLY A 121 -22.62 -12.37 -9.37
CA GLY A 121 -23.91 -12.37 -8.69
C GLY A 121 -24.77 -13.61 -9.00
N THR A 122 -25.90 -13.71 -8.32
CA THR A 122 -26.79 -14.89 -8.32
C THR A 122 -28.07 -14.79 -9.18
N PRO A 123 -28.47 -13.65 -9.78
CA PRO A 123 -29.68 -13.59 -10.58
C PRO A 123 -29.66 -14.62 -11.73
N GLY A 124 -30.76 -15.34 -11.93
CA GLY A 124 -30.90 -16.35 -13.00
C GLY A 124 -30.35 -17.73 -12.68
N ILE A 125 -29.76 -17.96 -11.51
CA ILE A 125 -29.34 -19.29 -11.07
C ILE A 125 -30.57 -20.13 -10.72
N ASP A 126 -30.73 -21.26 -11.40
CA ASP A 126 -31.78 -22.24 -11.11
C ASP A 126 -31.21 -23.34 -10.21
N VAL A 127 -31.85 -23.55 -9.05
CA VAL A 127 -31.42 -24.54 -8.04
C VAL A 127 -31.35 -25.97 -8.60
N LYS A 128 -32.19 -26.30 -9.57
CA LYS A 128 -32.29 -27.67 -10.11
C LYS A 128 -31.52 -27.87 -11.41
N LYS A 129 -31.30 -26.82 -12.19
CA LYS A 129 -30.77 -26.94 -13.56
C LYS A 129 -29.33 -26.45 -13.69
N THR A 130 -28.88 -25.56 -12.80
CA THR A 130 -27.52 -25.06 -12.82
C THR A 130 -26.54 -26.17 -12.47
N LYS A 131 -25.49 -26.28 -13.29
CA LYS A 131 -24.40 -27.25 -13.09
C LYS A 131 -23.22 -26.55 -12.43
N VAL A 132 -22.64 -27.22 -11.46
CA VAL A 132 -21.52 -26.69 -10.68
C VAL A 132 -20.33 -27.61 -10.83
N GLU A 133 -19.17 -27.05 -11.20
CA GLU A 133 -17.91 -27.77 -11.38
C GLU A 133 -16.83 -27.17 -10.48
N PHE A 134 -16.13 -28.00 -9.73
CA PHE A 134 -14.99 -27.61 -8.91
C PHE A 134 -13.70 -27.68 -9.72
N SER A 135 -12.90 -26.61 -9.68
CA SER A 135 -11.67 -26.50 -10.48
C SER A 135 -10.46 -27.24 -9.87
N GLY A 136 -10.50 -27.50 -8.55
CA GLY A 136 -9.39 -28.11 -7.80
C GLY A 136 -8.25 -27.16 -7.45
N HIS A 137 -8.36 -25.87 -7.78
CA HIS A 137 -7.33 -24.87 -7.49
C HIS A 137 -7.96 -23.56 -6.99
N SER A 138 -7.16 -22.73 -6.30
CA SER A 138 -7.50 -21.37 -5.88
C SER A 138 -7.54 -20.43 -7.08
N LEU A 139 -8.07 -19.22 -6.88
CA LEU A 139 -8.05 -18.17 -7.90
C LEU A 139 -6.60 -17.73 -8.15
N LYS A 140 -6.20 -17.79 -9.41
CA LYS A 140 -4.89 -17.37 -9.88
C LYS A 140 -5.01 -16.23 -10.85
N LEU A 141 -4.12 -15.25 -10.73
CA LEU A 141 -3.94 -14.17 -11.70
C LEU A 141 -2.81 -14.54 -12.66
N GLY A 142 -3.07 -14.42 -13.95
CA GLY A 142 -2.01 -14.46 -14.97
C GLY A 142 -1.29 -13.12 -14.96
N VAL A 143 0.00 -13.15 -14.70
CA VAL A 143 0.87 -11.96 -14.60
C VAL A 143 1.88 -11.91 -15.74
N SER A 144 2.21 -10.71 -16.19
CA SER A 144 3.20 -10.43 -17.22
C SER A 144 3.70 -9.00 -17.06
N GLU A 145 4.88 -8.69 -17.57
CA GLU A 145 5.37 -7.31 -17.66
C GLU A 145 4.46 -6.44 -18.54
N ASP A 146 3.79 -7.02 -19.55
CA ASP A 146 2.82 -6.35 -20.43
C ASP A 146 1.60 -5.77 -19.70
N MET A 147 1.44 -6.02 -18.39
CA MET A 147 0.41 -5.39 -17.57
C MET A 147 0.73 -3.93 -17.21
N LEU A 148 1.97 -3.49 -17.37
CA LEU A 148 2.34 -2.08 -17.18
C LEU A 148 1.64 -1.22 -18.24
N GLY A 149 1.18 -0.05 -17.83
CA GLY A 149 0.45 0.85 -18.72
C GLY A 149 -1.00 0.46 -18.99
N ARG A 150 -1.51 -0.62 -18.39
CA ARG A 150 -2.82 -1.18 -18.69
C ARG A 150 -3.84 -0.91 -17.59
N THR A 151 -5.11 -0.91 -18.01
CA THR A 151 -6.26 -0.74 -17.11
C THR A 151 -7.08 -2.03 -17.06
N PHE A 152 -7.36 -2.50 -15.84
CA PHE A 152 -8.11 -3.72 -15.56
C PHE A 152 -9.37 -3.40 -14.75
N ASP A 153 -10.37 -4.27 -14.85
CA ASP A 153 -11.55 -4.26 -13.98
C ASP A 153 -11.24 -4.91 -12.60
N GLY A 154 -12.23 -4.94 -11.73
CA GLY A 154 -12.12 -5.54 -10.40
C GLY A 154 -11.88 -7.05 -10.40
N SER A 155 -12.08 -7.73 -11.52
CA SER A 155 -11.83 -9.15 -11.71
C SER A 155 -10.50 -9.45 -12.45
N GLY A 156 -9.74 -8.42 -12.80
CA GLY A 156 -8.44 -8.55 -13.50
C GLY A 156 -8.56 -8.72 -15.01
N ARG A 157 -9.70 -8.37 -15.61
CA ARG A 157 -9.87 -8.34 -17.07
C ARG A 157 -9.47 -6.98 -17.61
N ALA A 158 -8.70 -6.94 -18.70
CA ALA A 158 -8.33 -5.68 -19.34
C ALA A 158 -9.54 -4.98 -19.95
N ILE A 159 -9.72 -3.68 -19.65
CA ILE A 159 -10.83 -2.83 -20.14
C ILE A 159 -10.39 -1.71 -21.08
N ASP A 160 -9.09 -1.61 -21.33
CA ASP A 160 -8.47 -0.55 -22.14
C ASP A 160 -8.51 -0.76 -23.66
N LYS A 161 -9.18 -1.80 -24.14
CA LYS A 161 -9.26 -2.20 -25.56
C LYS A 161 -7.89 -2.59 -26.19
N GLY A 162 -6.84 -2.72 -25.39
CA GLY A 162 -5.56 -3.21 -25.84
C GLY A 162 -5.57 -4.71 -26.15
N PRO A 163 -4.46 -5.27 -26.66
CA PRO A 163 -4.34 -6.69 -26.92
C PRO A 163 -4.48 -7.49 -25.62
N LYS A 164 -4.87 -8.77 -25.75
CA LYS A 164 -4.95 -9.66 -24.59
C LYS A 164 -3.55 -9.84 -24.01
N VAL A 165 -3.42 -9.59 -22.70
CA VAL A 165 -2.18 -9.85 -21.96
C VAL A 165 -1.90 -11.36 -21.97
N LEU A 166 -0.72 -11.75 -22.40
CA LEU A 166 -0.26 -13.13 -22.34
C LEU A 166 0.45 -13.34 -21.01
N ALA A 167 -0.09 -14.24 -20.18
CA ALA A 167 0.48 -14.52 -18.89
C ALA A 167 1.83 -15.24 -19.01
N GLU A 168 2.85 -14.72 -18.36
CA GLU A 168 4.16 -15.38 -18.19
C GLU A 168 4.10 -16.38 -17.04
N ASP A 169 3.36 -16.06 -15.97
CA ASP A 169 3.15 -16.93 -14.82
C ASP A 169 1.72 -16.79 -14.28
N TYR A 170 1.30 -17.76 -13.46
CA TYR A 170 0.00 -17.78 -12.80
C TYR A 170 0.17 -17.81 -11.28
N LEU A 171 0.00 -16.67 -10.63
CA LEU A 171 0.19 -16.52 -9.19
C LEU A 171 -1.14 -16.59 -8.43
N ASP A 172 -1.10 -17.15 -7.21
CA ASP A 172 -2.25 -17.16 -6.31
C ASP A 172 -2.55 -15.74 -5.81
N ILE A 173 -3.79 -15.30 -5.88
CA ILE A 173 -4.19 -13.95 -5.47
C ILE A 173 -4.05 -13.70 -3.97
N ASN A 174 -4.05 -14.76 -3.16
CA ASN A 174 -3.82 -14.62 -1.71
C ASN A 174 -2.37 -14.25 -1.40
N GLY A 175 -1.47 -14.38 -2.39
CA GLY A 175 -0.05 -14.10 -2.24
C GLY A 175 0.67 -15.11 -1.34
N GLN A 176 1.94 -14.84 -1.08
CA GLN A 176 2.74 -15.62 -0.15
C GLN A 176 3.20 -14.71 1.00
N PRO A 177 3.01 -15.12 2.25
CA PRO A 177 3.48 -14.34 3.38
C PRO A 177 5.02 -14.24 3.33
N ILE A 178 5.53 -13.03 3.54
CA ILE A 178 6.96 -12.80 3.63
C ILE A 178 7.46 -13.43 4.95
N ASN A 179 8.48 -14.29 4.87
CA ASN A 179 9.13 -14.82 6.06
C ASN A 179 9.69 -13.65 6.89
N PRO A 180 9.31 -13.50 8.16
CA PRO A 180 9.80 -12.43 9.02
C PRO A 180 11.33 -12.36 9.11
N TYR A 181 12.02 -13.49 9.06
CA TYR A 181 13.48 -13.57 9.08
C TYR A 181 14.12 -12.97 7.81
N SER A 182 13.47 -13.08 6.67
CA SER A 182 13.96 -12.54 5.38
C SER A 182 13.53 -11.12 5.12
N ARG A 183 12.78 -10.50 6.04
CA ARG A 183 12.31 -9.11 5.89
C ARG A 183 13.42 -8.14 6.26
N VAL A 184 13.79 -7.27 5.32
CA VAL A 184 14.79 -6.22 5.52
C VAL A 184 14.11 -4.96 6.07
N TYR A 185 14.78 -4.32 7.04
CA TYR A 185 14.27 -3.06 7.61
C TYR A 185 14.32 -1.93 6.58
N PRO A 186 13.26 -1.11 6.46
CA PRO A 186 13.20 0.03 5.54
C PRO A 186 14.25 1.10 5.89
N GLU A 187 15.05 1.50 4.90
CA GLU A 187 16.15 2.45 5.10
C GLU A 187 16.21 3.61 4.09
N GLU A 188 15.51 3.51 2.98
CA GLU A 188 15.53 4.50 1.91
C GLU A 188 14.19 5.23 1.84
N MET A 189 14.22 6.53 1.54
CA MET A 189 13.02 7.36 1.44
C MET A 189 12.45 7.31 0.02
N ILE A 190 11.11 7.24 -0.06
CA ILE A 190 10.37 7.53 -1.28
C ILE A 190 9.98 9.01 -1.25
N SER A 191 10.37 9.75 -2.29
CA SER A 191 9.91 11.14 -2.49
C SER A 191 8.52 11.12 -3.10
N THR A 192 7.57 11.79 -2.45
CA THR A 192 6.20 11.94 -2.94
C THR A 192 5.99 13.27 -3.67
N GLY A 193 6.97 14.17 -3.60
CA GLY A 193 6.86 15.52 -4.13
C GLY A 193 5.98 16.47 -3.30
N ILE A 194 5.47 16.00 -2.14
CA ILE A 194 4.63 16.78 -1.23
C ILE A 194 5.42 17.14 0.02
N SER A 195 5.70 18.42 0.23
CA SER A 195 6.55 18.91 1.33
C SER A 195 6.11 18.45 2.72
N ALA A 196 4.80 18.44 3.00
CA ALA A 196 4.25 18.03 4.27
C ALA A 196 4.50 16.53 4.58
N ILE A 197 4.48 15.68 3.54
CA ILE A 197 4.80 14.25 3.67
C ILE A 197 6.31 14.06 3.74
N ASP A 198 7.03 14.54 2.74
CA ASP A 198 8.45 14.22 2.55
C ASP A 198 9.33 14.78 3.68
N THR A 199 9.00 15.97 4.22
CA THR A 199 9.81 16.58 5.29
C THR A 199 9.40 16.14 6.69
N MET A 200 8.10 15.96 6.97
CA MET A 200 7.61 15.75 8.34
C MET A 200 7.13 14.32 8.63
N ASN A 201 6.75 13.59 7.59
CA ASN A 201 6.21 12.23 7.70
C ASN A 201 6.77 11.34 6.57
N SER A 202 8.08 11.40 6.33
CA SER A 202 8.75 10.72 5.21
C SER A 202 8.40 9.23 5.16
N ILE A 203 8.12 8.75 3.95
CA ILE A 203 7.74 7.37 3.68
C ILE A 203 9.00 6.58 3.36
N ALA A 204 9.22 5.48 4.09
CA ALA A 204 10.34 4.59 3.83
C ALA A 204 9.97 3.52 2.78
N ARG A 205 10.93 3.13 1.97
CA ARG A 205 10.78 2.10 0.94
C ARG A 205 10.48 0.73 1.58
N GLY A 206 9.33 0.15 1.28
CA GLY A 206 8.84 -1.09 1.90
C GLY A 206 7.92 -0.86 3.10
N GLN A 207 7.54 0.38 3.38
CA GLN A 207 6.62 0.76 4.45
C GLN A 207 5.16 0.65 4.00
N LYS A 208 4.27 0.43 4.96
CA LYS A 208 2.82 0.57 4.82
C LYS A 208 2.33 1.74 5.67
N ILE A 209 1.87 2.80 5.02
CA ILE A 209 1.39 4.01 5.68
C ILE A 209 0.04 4.45 5.10
N PRO A 210 -1.05 4.45 5.88
CA PRO A 210 -2.37 4.83 5.39
C PRO A 210 -2.54 6.35 5.35
N ILE A 211 -3.41 6.79 4.45
CA ILE A 211 -3.98 8.14 4.46
C ILE A 211 -5.38 8.06 5.06
N PHE A 212 -5.55 8.72 6.21
CA PHE A 212 -6.84 8.87 6.88
C PHE A 212 -7.54 10.11 6.36
N SER A 213 -8.57 9.91 5.55
CA SER A 213 -9.39 10.96 4.95
C SER A 213 -10.83 10.91 5.44
N ALA A 214 -11.65 11.79 4.94
CA ALA A 214 -13.09 11.79 5.17
C ALA A 214 -13.85 12.13 3.89
N ALA A 215 -15.15 11.87 3.88
CA ALA A 215 -15.99 12.12 2.72
C ALA A 215 -15.94 13.59 2.27
N GLY A 216 -15.72 13.81 0.98
CA GLY A 216 -15.63 15.14 0.38
C GLY A 216 -14.27 15.81 0.47
N LEU A 217 -13.26 15.18 1.05
CA LEU A 217 -11.89 15.69 1.06
C LEU A 217 -11.11 15.24 -0.20
N PRO A 218 -10.08 15.97 -0.64
CA PRO A 218 -9.37 15.76 -1.89
C PRO A 218 -8.34 14.61 -1.83
N HIS A 219 -8.70 13.48 -1.23
CA HIS A 219 -7.80 12.33 -1.10
C HIS A 219 -7.48 11.64 -2.44
N ASN A 220 -8.42 11.70 -3.39
CA ASN A 220 -8.21 11.16 -4.73
C ASN A 220 -7.19 11.99 -5.53
N GLU A 221 -7.25 13.31 -5.43
CA GLU A 221 -6.31 14.24 -6.04
C GLU A 221 -4.91 14.06 -5.44
N ILE A 222 -4.81 13.90 -4.12
CA ILE A 222 -3.54 13.60 -3.43
C ILE A 222 -2.98 12.25 -3.90
N ALA A 223 -3.82 11.22 -4.03
CA ALA A 223 -3.42 9.91 -4.53
C ALA A 223 -2.87 10.01 -5.97
N ALA A 224 -3.58 10.74 -6.85
CA ALA A 224 -3.14 10.97 -8.22
C ALA A 224 -1.83 11.78 -8.27
N GLN A 225 -1.68 12.80 -7.42
CA GLN A 225 -0.45 13.58 -7.30
C GLN A 225 0.74 12.72 -6.88
N VAL A 226 0.59 11.90 -5.83
CA VAL A 226 1.63 10.96 -5.40
C VAL A 226 1.96 9.97 -6.52
N CYS A 227 0.97 9.43 -7.21
CA CYS A 227 1.17 8.49 -8.32
C CYS A 227 2.02 9.10 -9.47
N ARG A 228 1.78 10.38 -9.79
CA ARG A 228 2.53 11.11 -10.84
C ARG A 228 3.97 11.43 -10.43
N GLN A 229 4.17 11.83 -9.19
CA GLN A 229 5.40 12.47 -8.71
C GLN A 229 6.32 11.52 -7.95
N ALA A 230 5.80 10.38 -7.47
CA ALA A 230 6.58 9.47 -6.65
C ALA A 230 7.80 8.92 -7.40
N SER A 231 8.93 8.96 -6.70
CA SER A 231 10.23 8.46 -7.16
C SER A 231 11.10 8.07 -5.96
N LEU A 232 12.19 7.37 -6.20
CA LEU A 232 13.19 7.15 -5.16
C LEU A 232 13.99 8.44 -4.91
N ALA A 233 14.19 8.80 -3.65
CA ALA A 233 15.06 9.92 -3.29
C ALA A 233 16.51 9.53 -3.61
N LYS A 234 17.11 10.17 -4.64
CA LYS A 234 18.52 9.96 -5.02
C LYS A 234 19.43 10.85 -4.16
N PRO A 235 20.50 10.31 -3.57
CA PRO A 235 21.55 11.15 -3.01
C PRO A 235 22.19 11.98 -4.13
N THR A 236 22.45 13.24 -3.87
CA THR A 236 22.86 14.32 -4.82
C THR A 236 24.09 14.02 -5.69
N LYS A 237 24.77 12.87 -5.51
CA LYS A 237 26.01 12.52 -6.22
C LYS A 237 25.81 11.69 -7.50
N ASP A 238 24.63 11.10 -7.72
CA ASP A 238 24.41 10.12 -8.81
C ASP A 238 23.52 10.65 -9.95
N VAL A 239 23.53 11.96 -10.19
CA VAL A 239 22.73 12.62 -11.25
C VAL A 239 23.12 12.18 -12.68
N HIS A 240 24.20 11.44 -12.85
CA HIS A 240 24.69 11.01 -14.17
C HIS A 240 24.43 9.53 -14.52
N ASP A 241 23.91 8.70 -13.59
CA ASP A 241 23.50 7.35 -13.94
C ASP A 241 22.13 7.41 -14.62
N GLY A 242 22.15 7.32 -15.95
CA GLY A 242 20.97 7.21 -16.80
C GLY A 242 20.28 5.81 -16.72
N HIS A 243 20.38 5.12 -15.58
CA HIS A 243 19.55 3.97 -15.31
C HIS A 243 18.11 4.43 -15.12
N GLU A 244 17.25 4.00 -16.01
CA GLU A 244 15.80 4.11 -15.84
C GLU A 244 15.43 3.65 -14.44
N GLU A 245 14.71 4.50 -13.71
CA GLU A 245 14.26 4.15 -12.38
C GLU A 245 13.38 2.91 -12.49
N ASN A 246 13.82 1.80 -11.90
CA ASN A 246 13.03 0.57 -11.77
C ASN A 246 11.84 0.78 -10.81
N PHE A 247 11.09 1.87 -11.05
CA PHE A 247 9.98 2.30 -10.21
C PHE A 247 8.67 2.13 -10.98
N SER A 248 7.72 1.41 -10.39
CA SER A 248 6.39 1.20 -10.94
C SER A 248 5.32 1.44 -9.88
N VAL A 249 4.12 1.76 -10.33
CA VAL A 249 2.97 2.03 -9.47
C VAL A 249 1.86 1.06 -9.81
N VAL A 250 1.26 0.46 -8.78
CA VAL A 250 0.02 -0.31 -8.93
C VAL A 250 -1.07 0.43 -8.19
N PHE A 251 -2.09 0.85 -8.91
CA PHE A 251 -3.19 1.61 -8.36
C PHE A 251 -4.47 0.77 -8.35
N ALA A 252 -5.07 0.59 -7.19
CA ALA A 252 -6.34 -0.13 -7.03
C ALA A 252 -7.42 0.80 -6.50
N ALA A 253 -8.44 1.05 -7.30
CA ALA A 253 -9.63 1.81 -6.91
C ALA A 253 -10.79 0.86 -6.65
N MET A 254 -11.35 0.91 -5.44
CA MET A 254 -12.39 0.00 -4.96
C MET A 254 -13.66 0.77 -4.61
N GLY A 255 -14.77 0.44 -5.26
CA GLY A 255 -16.07 1.06 -4.99
C GLY A 255 -16.15 2.54 -5.37
N VAL A 256 -15.33 2.98 -6.32
CA VAL A 256 -15.33 4.38 -6.79
C VAL A 256 -16.48 4.65 -7.74
N ASN A 257 -16.94 5.90 -7.76
CA ASN A 257 -17.94 6.32 -8.74
C ASN A 257 -17.31 6.46 -10.15
N MET A 258 -18.15 6.54 -11.16
CA MET A 258 -17.71 6.62 -12.55
C MET A 258 -16.91 7.91 -12.84
N GLU A 259 -17.19 9.00 -12.15
CA GLU A 259 -16.49 10.28 -12.30
C GLU A 259 -15.06 10.17 -11.77
N THR A 260 -14.90 9.62 -10.59
CA THR A 260 -13.57 9.38 -10.01
C THR A 260 -12.73 8.39 -10.85
N ALA A 261 -13.36 7.34 -11.38
CA ALA A 261 -12.67 6.40 -12.27
C ALA A 261 -12.20 7.08 -13.57
N ARG A 262 -13.03 7.95 -14.15
CA ARG A 262 -12.67 8.76 -15.32
C ARG A 262 -11.58 9.78 -14.99
N PHE A 263 -11.65 10.40 -13.80
CA PHE A 263 -10.63 11.32 -13.32
C PHE A 263 -9.26 10.64 -13.27
N PHE A 264 -9.12 9.49 -12.61
CA PHE A 264 -7.85 8.76 -12.54
C PHE A 264 -7.32 8.39 -13.93
N LYS A 265 -8.18 7.80 -14.77
CA LYS A 265 -7.77 7.42 -16.12
C LYS A 265 -7.28 8.61 -16.93
N ARG A 266 -8.04 9.70 -16.94
CA ARG A 266 -7.70 10.92 -17.67
C ARG A 266 -6.41 11.56 -17.13
N ASP A 267 -6.29 11.67 -15.80
CA ASP A 267 -5.12 12.26 -15.16
C ASP A 267 -3.82 11.51 -15.49
N PHE A 268 -3.86 10.18 -15.48
CA PHE A 268 -2.70 9.37 -15.81
C PHE A 268 -2.36 9.37 -17.31
N GLU A 269 -3.36 9.43 -18.19
CA GLU A 269 -3.17 9.54 -19.64
C GLU A 269 -2.59 10.92 -20.03
N GLU A 270 -3.17 12.01 -19.52
CA GLU A 270 -2.76 13.39 -19.86
C GLU A 270 -1.37 13.76 -19.33
N ASN A 271 -0.97 13.22 -18.18
CA ASN A 271 0.33 13.52 -17.57
C ASN A 271 1.45 12.54 -17.94
N GLY A 272 1.20 11.58 -18.85
CA GLY A 272 2.21 10.64 -19.33
C GLY A 272 2.72 9.65 -18.27
N SER A 273 2.05 9.54 -17.13
CA SER A 273 2.43 8.61 -16.06
C SER A 273 1.93 7.19 -16.28
N MET A 274 1.05 6.99 -17.27
CA MET A 274 0.39 5.71 -17.53
C MET A 274 1.40 4.58 -17.83
N GLU A 275 2.52 4.84 -18.49
CA GLU A 275 3.51 3.82 -18.87
C GLU A 275 4.08 3.03 -17.68
N ARG A 276 4.13 3.63 -16.50
CA ARG A 276 4.64 2.99 -15.27
C ARG A 276 3.54 2.62 -14.27
N VAL A 277 2.26 2.81 -14.64
CA VAL A 277 1.10 2.57 -13.77
C VAL A 277 0.30 1.38 -14.27
N THR A 278 -0.02 0.45 -13.40
CA THR A 278 -1.05 -0.57 -13.63
C THR A 278 -2.27 -0.21 -12.83
N LEU A 279 -3.42 -0.03 -13.49
CA LEU A 279 -4.65 0.47 -12.88
C LEU A 279 -5.70 -0.63 -12.77
N PHE A 280 -6.18 -0.90 -11.56
CA PHE A 280 -7.34 -1.76 -11.29
C PHE A 280 -8.51 -0.89 -10.85
N LEU A 281 -9.64 -1.00 -11.56
CA LEU A 281 -10.83 -0.20 -11.31
C LEU A 281 -12.02 -1.10 -10.97
N ASN A 282 -12.52 -1.01 -9.74
CA ASN A 282 -13.79 -1.55 -9.33
C ASN A 282 -14.76 -0.40 -9.07
N LEU A 283 -15.86 -0.37 -9.80
CA LEU A 283 -16.87 0.67 -9.70
C LEU A 283 -17.85 0.39 -8.55
N ALA A 284 -18.55 1.42 -8.12
CA ALA A 284 -19.54 1.32 -7.05
C ALA A 284 -20.73 0.39 -7.38
N ASN A 285 -21.06 0.24 -8.66
CA ASN A 285 -22.12 -0.63 -9.16
C ASN A 285 -21.66 -2.05 -9.50
N ASP A 286 -20.36 -2.34 -9.40
CA ASP A 286 -19.83 -3.67 -9.63
C ASP A 286 -20.15 -4.59 -8.43
N PRO A 287 -20.17 -5.92 -8.65
CA PRO A 287 -20.45 -6.88 -7.59
C PRO A 287 -19.52 -6.71 -6.37
N THR A 288 -20.07 -6.83 -5.18
CA THR A 288 -19.35 -6.70 -3.88
C THR A 288 -18.12 -7.59 -3.80
N ILE A 289 -18.16 -8.75 -4.44
CA ILE A 289 -17.07 -9.72 -4.46
C ILE A 289 -15.86 -9.23 -5.22
N GLU A 290 -16.07 -8.63 -6.38
CA GLU A 290 -14.98 -8.06 -7.16
C GLU A 290 -14.24 -7.01 -6.34
N ARG A 291 -14.96 -6.25 -5.49
CA ARG A 291 -14.36 -5.28 -4.58
C ARG A 291 -13.42 -5.92 -3.56
N ILE A 292 -13.74 -7.12 -3.07
CA ILE A 292 -12.89 -7.88 -2.14
C ILE A 292 -11.66 -8.47 -2.85
N ILE A 293 -11.80 -8.82 -4.12
CA ILE A 293 -10.73 -9.45 -4.91
C ILE A 293 -9.75 -8.40 -5.45
N THR A 294 -10.22 -7.23 -5.85
CA THR A 294 -9.43 -6.16 -6.49
C THR A 294 -8.11 -5.85 -5.79
N PRO A 295 -8.04 -5.58 -4.46
CA PRO A 295 -6.77 -5.30 -3.80
C PRO A 295 -5.83 -6.51 -3.76
N ARG A 296 -6.38 -7.73 -3.76
CA ARG A 296 -5.58 -8.96 -3.81
C ARG A 296 -4.93 -9.14 -5.18
N LEU A 297 -5.64 -8.85 -6.27
CA LEU A 297 -5.10 -8.85 -7.63
C LEU A 297 -4.00 -7.81 -7.79
N ALA A 298 -4.26 -6.58 -7.34
CA ALA A 298 -3.28 -5.50 -7.38
C ALA A 298 -1.99 -5.84 -6.62
N LEU A 299 -2.12 -6.40 -5.42
CA LEU A 299 -0.96 -6.82 -4.64
C LEU A 299 -0.22 -8.01 -5.25
N THR A 300 -0.92 -8.95 -5.91
CA THR A 300 -0.27 -10.06 -6.63
C THR A 300 0.52 -9.55 -7.83
N THR A 301 -0.02 -8.59 -8.57
CA THR A 301 0.74 -7.90 -9.65
C THR A 301 1.96 -7.17 -9.09
N ALA A 302 1.80 -6.48 -7.95
CA ALA A 302 2.90 -5.81 -7.28
C ALA A 302 3.99 -6.78 -6.80
N GLU A 303 3.62 -7.95 -6.28
CA GLU A 303 4.56 -9.00 -5.89
C GLU A 303 5.34 -9.54 -7.09
N TYR A 304 4.68 -9.73 -8.24
CA TYR A 304 5.35 -10.11 -9.47
C TYR A 304 6.39 -9.08 -9.90
N TYR A 305 6.00 -7.79 -9.95
CA TYR A 305 6.93 -6.72 -10.32
C TYR A 305 8.09 -6.58 -9.34
N ALA A 306 7.82 -6.66 -8.03
CA ALA A 306 8.85 -6.47 -7.02
C ALA A 306 9.80 -7.67 -6.89
N TYR A 307 9.28 -8.89 -6.94
CA TYR A 307 10.08 -10.07 -6.59
C TYR A 307 10.55 -10.89 -7.79
N GLN A 308 9.93 -10.73 -8.96
CA GLN A 308 10.39 -11.40 -10.19
C GLN A 308 11.11 -10.41 -11.12
N LEU A 309 10.59 -9.20 -11.30
CA LEU A 309 11.21 -8.16 -12.14
C LEU A 309 12.13 -7.20 -11.34
N GLU A 310 12.26 -7.39 -10.03
CA GLU A 310 13.11 -6.58 -9.13
C GLU A 310 12.82 -5.06 -9.17
N LYS A 311 11.56 -4.68 -9.47
CA LYS A 311 11.13 -3.28 -9.50
C LYS A 311 10.76 -2.77 -8.10
N HIS A 312 10.87 -1.46 -7.90
CA HIS A 312 10.35 -0.80 -6.70
C HIS A 312 8.91 -0.41 -6.95
N VAL A 313 7.99 -1.06 -6.26
CA VAL A 313 6.56 -0.92 -6.49
C VAL A 313 5.90 -0.10 -5.39
N LEU A 314 5.21 0.97 -5.78
CA LEU A 314 4.30 1.70 -4.93
C LEU A 314 2.87 1.23 -5.19
N VAL A 315 2.21 0.72 -4.18
CA VAL A 315 0.81 0.29 -4.26
C VAL A 315 -0.07 1.31 -3.57
N ILE A 316 -0.99 1.91 -4.32
CA ILE A 316 -2.00 2.84 -3.78
C ILE A 316 -3.35 2.14 -3.85
N MET A 317 -4.04 2.06 -2.73
CA MET A 317 -5.35 1.40 -2.62
C MET A 317 -6.39 2.38 -2.08
N THR A 318 -7.35 2.77 -2.90
CA THR A 318 -8.47 3.65 -2.54
C THR A 318 -9.81 3.00 -2.93
N ASP A 319 -10.85 2.92 -2.18
CA ASP A 319 -11.08 3.27 -0.78
C ASP A 319 -11.17 2.00 0.06
N MET A 320 -10.33 1.91 1.07
CA MET A 320 -10.33 0.74 1.97
C MET A 320 -11.59 0.67 2.84
N SER A 321 -12.32 1.78 3.00
CA SER A 321 -13.63 1.77 3.67
C SER A 321 -14.67 1.02 2.86
N ALA A 322 -14.70 1.23 1.53
CA ALA A 322 -15.56 0.48 0.63
C ALA A 322 -15.24 -1.03 0.62
N TYR A 323 -13.96 -1.37 0.74
CA TYR A 323 -13.52 -2.76 0.93
C TYR A 323 -14.06 -3.37 2.23
N CYS A 324 -13.94 -2.67 3.35
CA CYS A 324 -14.46 -3.16 4.65
C CYS A 324 -15.98 -3.26 4.67
N ASP A 325 -16.68 -2.35 3.98
CA ASP A 325 -18.14 -2.42 3.81
C ASP A 325 -18.54 -3.65 2.98
N ALA A 326 -17.76 -4.00 1.96
CA ALA A 326 -17.95 -5.24 1.21
C ALA A 326 -17.79 -6.48 2.09
N LEU A 327 -16.77 -6.50 2.95
CA LEU A 327 -16.60 -7.59 3.94
C LEU A 327 -17.79 -7.68 4.91
N ARG A 328 -18.32 -6.53 5.36
CA ARG A 328 -19.51 -6.49 6.23
C ARG A 328 -20.74 -7.06 5.54
N GLU A 329 -20.97 -6.71 4.27
CA GLU A 329 -22.09 -7.22 3.47
C GLU A 329 -22.02 -8.74 3.31
N VAL A 330 -20.83 -9.28 2.99
CA VAL A 330 -20.60 -10.72 2.86
C VAL A 330 -20.79 -11.45 4.19
N SER A 331 -20.25 -10.91 5.27
CA SER A 331 -20.41 -11.47 6.61
C SER A 331 -21.89 -11.52 7.04
N ALA A 332 -22.66 -10.46 6.74
CA ALA A 332 -24.10 -10.43 6.99
C ALA A 332 -24.86 -11.46 6.15
N ALA A 333 -24.49 -11.66 4.87
CA ALA A 333 -25.09 -12.68 4.01
C ALA A 333 -24.78 -14.12 4.48
N ARG A 334 -23.69 -14.31 5.21
CA ARG A 334 -23.29 -15.60 5.86
C ARG A 334 -23.93 -15.80 7.22
N GLU A 335 -24.72 -14.85 7.72
CA GLU A 335 -25.32 -14.89 9.06
C GLU A 335 -24.28 -15.04 10.19
N GLU A 336 -23.07 -14.50 10.00
CA GLU A 336 -22.02 -14.49 11.00
C GLU A 336 -22.36 -13.53 12.15
N VAL A 337 -21.87 -13.88 13.35
CA VAL A 337 -22.05 -13.00 14.51
C VAL A 337 -21.30 -11.69 14.29
N PRO A 338 -22.00 -10.54 14.25
CA PRO A 338 -21.37 -9.27 13.98
C PRO A 338 -20.48 -8.83 15.15
N GLY A 339 -19.32 -8.27 14.83
CA GLY A 339 -18.46 -7.60 15.76
C GLY A 339 -18.83 -6.13 15.96
N ARG A 340 -17.85 -5.28 16.30
CA ARG A 340 -18.01 -3.85 16.55
C ARG A 340 -18.58 -3.14 15.31
N ARG A 341 -19.68 -2.40 15.47
CA ARG A 341 -20.40 -1.67 14.40
C ARG A 341 -20.86 -2.53 13.22
N GLY A 342 -21.07 -3.83 13.45
CA GLY A 342 -21.55 -4.74 12.40
C GLY A 342 -20.47 -5.30 11.46
N TYR A 343 -19.20 -4.98 11.68
CA TYR A 343 -18.10 -5.56 10.91
C TYR A 343 -17.76 -6.97 11.38
N PRO A 344 -17.24 -7.84 10.49
CA PRO A 344 -16.87 -9.20 10.89
C PRO A 344 -15.72 -9.20 11.89
N GLY A 345 -15.73 -10.16 12.83
CA GLY A 345 -14.68 -10.28 13.83
C GLY A 345 -13.29 -10.54 13.25
N TYR A 346 -13.22 -11.13 12.06
CA TYR A 346 -11.95 -11.41 11.35
C TYR A 346 -11.43 -10.25 10.49
N MET A 347 -12.10 -9.08 10.48
CA MET A 347 -11.68 -7.93 9.65
C MET A 347 -10.23 -7.53 9.90
N TYR A 348 -9.75 -7.60 11.16
CA TYR A 348 -8.35 -7.33 11.50
C TYR A 348 -7.38 -8.27 10.79
N THR A 349 -7.66 -9.58 10.84
CA THR A 349 -6.82 -10.59 10.20
C THR A 349 -6.84 -10.44 8.68
N ASP A 350 -7.99 -10.15 8.11
CA ASP A 350 -8.14 -9.97 6.67
C ASP A 350 -7.38 -8.74 6.16
N LEU A 351 -7.51 -7.59 6.82
CA LEU A 351 -6.71 -6.39 6.53
C LEU A 351 -5.20 -6.66 6.71
N SER A 352 -4.83 -7.42 7.75
CA SER A 352 -3.44 -7.80 7.97
C SER A 352 -2.87 -8.61 6.81
N THR A 353 -3.65 -9.53 6.21
CA THR A 353 -3.20 -10.31 5.05
C THR A 353 -2.90 -9.46 3.82
N LEU A 354 -3.55 -8.30 3.67
CA LEU A 354 -3.26 -7.35 2.62
C LEU A 354 -2.04 -6.49 2.96
N TYR A 355 -2.03 -5.86 4.13
CA TYR A 355 -1.00 -4.91 4.49
C TYR A 355 0.37 -5.55 4.75
N GLU A 356 0.41 -6.78 5.25
CA GLU A 356 1.66 -7.51 5.49
C GLU A 356 2.37 -8.01 4.22
N ARG A 357 1.75 -7.83 3.04
CA ARG A 357 2.40 -8.05 1.73
C ARG A 357 3.40 -6.94 1.36
N ALA A 358 3.35 -5.79 2.06
CA ALA A 358 4.35 -4.74 1.92
C ALA A 358 5.68 -5.14 2.57
N GLY A 359 6.80 -4.75 1.98
CA GLY A 359 8.12 -4.93 2.56
C GLY A 359 9.24 -5.08 1.55
N ARG A 360 10.44 -5.34 2.08
CA ARG A 360 11.64 -5.72 1.34
C ARG A 360 12.05 -7.13 1.79
N VAL A 361 12.53 -7.92 0.85
CA VAL A 361 13.01 -9.28 1.11
C VAL A 361 14.50 -9.34 0.86
N ASP A 362 15.23 -9.96 1.79
CA ASP A 362 16.67 -10.15 1.67
C ASP A 362 17.02 -10.96 0.41
N GLY A 363 18.09 -10.56 -0.28
CA GLY A 363 18.52 -11.17 -1.53
C GLY A 363 17.70 -10.76 -2.77
N ARG A 364 16.76 -9.80 -2.66
CA ARG A 364 16.02 -9.23 -3.79
C ARG A 364 16.06 -7.71 -3.73
N ASN A 365 16.30 -7.08 -4.88
CA ASN A 365 16.39 -5.61 -4.96
C ASN A 365 15.00 -4.94 -4.90
N GLY A 366 13.97 -5.61 -5.37
CA GLY A 366 12.61 -5.09 -5.40
C GLY A 366 12.01 -4.82 -4.02
N SER A 367 11.01 -3.96 -3.97
CA SER A 367 10.29 -3.62 -2.74
C SER A 367 8.84 -3.28 -3.02
N ILE A 368 7.96 -3.52 -2.04
CA ILE A 368 6.55 -3.14 -2.11
C ILE A 368 6.27 -2.14 -1.00
N THR A 369 5.92 -0.92 -1.36
CA THR A 369 5.45 0.13 -0.44
C THR A 369 3.95 0.31 -0.63
N GLN A 370 3.18 0.39 0.45
CA GLN A 370 1.72 0.51 0.38
C GLN A 370 1.25 1.83 0.98
N ILE A 371 0.36 2.52 0.24
CA ILE A 371 -0.39 3.69 0.71
C ILE A 371 -1.89 3.34 0.60
N PRO A 372 -2.46 2.66 1.60
CA PRO A 372 -3.90 2.49 1.66
C PRO A 372 -4.58 3.81 2.05
N ILE A 373 -5.63 4.16 1.33
CA ILE A 373 -6.44 5.35 1.60
C ILE A 373 -7.79 4.88 2.12
N LEU A 374 -8.23 5.46 3.22
CA LEU A 374 -9.53 5.16 3.79
C LEU A 374 -10.29 6.45 4.12
N THR A 375 -11.60 6.39 4.00
CA THR A 375 -12.50 7.47 4.39
C THR A 375 -13.13 7.15 5.74
N MET A 376 -12.94 8.04 6.73
CA MET A 376 -13.49 7.89 8.06
C MET A 376 -14.96 8.31 8.06
N PRO A 377 -15.90 7.41 8.41
CA PRO A 377 -17.30 7.80 8.56
C PRO A 377 -17.46 8.84 9.68
N ASN A 378 -18.10 9.97 9.36
CA ASN A 378 -18.33 11.09 10.30
C ASN A 378 -17.04 11.70 10.89
N ASP A 379 -15.93 11.64 10.17
CA ASP A 379 -14.62 12.11 10.63
C ASP A 379 -14.14 11.43 11.94
N ASP A 380 -14.68 10.23 12.25
CA ASP A 380 -14.43 9.51 13.50
C ASP A 380 -13.22 8.55 13.36
N ILE A 381 -12.07 8.97 13.87
CA ILE A 381 -10.86 8.16 13.90
C ILE A 381 -10.99 6.90 14.79
N THR A 382 -11.97 6.88 15.71
CA THR A 382 -12.24 5.73 16.60
C THR A 382 -13.11 4.66 15.93
N HIS A 383 -13.52 4.88 14.67
CA HIS A 383 -14.24 3.89 13.89
C HIS A 383 -13.38 2.62 13.69
N PRO A 384 -13.98 1.41 13.65
CA PRO A 384 -13.22 0.16 13.53
C PRO A 384 -12.23 0.12 12.35
N ILE A 385 -12.54 0.75 11.22
CA ILE A 385 -11.68 0.75 10.03
C ILE A 385 -10.36 1.49 10.29
N PRO A 386 -10.33 2.80 10.64
CA PRO A 386 -9.08 3.50 10.94
C PRO A 386 -8.38 2.94 12.18
N ASP A 387 -9.14 2.54 13.22
CA ASP A 387 -8.61 1.97 14.45
C ASP A 387 -7.78 0.72 14.16
N LEU A 388 -8.36 -0.29 13.49
CA LEU A 388 -7.66 -1.53 13.14
C LEU A 388 -6.52 -1.31 12.15
N THR A 389 -6.70 -0.43 11.16
CA THR A 389 -5.65 -0.08 10.19
C THR A 389 -4.44 0.55 10.91
N GLY A 390 -4.66 1.43 11.89
CA GLY A 390 -3.60 2.06 12.66
C GLY A 390 -2.75 1.09 13.49
N TYR A 391 -3.32 -0.05 13.93
CA TYR A 391 -2.56 -1.10 14.62
C TYR A 391 -1.67 -1.92 13.69
N ILE A 392 -2.10 -2.13 12.43
CA ILE A 392 -1.38 -2.98 11.47
C ILE A 392 -0.24 -2.19 10.80
N THR A 393 -0.46 -0.89 10.58
CA THR A 393 0.44 -0.04 9.78
C THR A 393 1.51 0.68 10.60
N GLU A 394 2.47 1.28 9.93
CA GLU A 394 3.65 1.90 10.56
C GLU A 394 3.54 3.43 10.66
N GLY A 395 2.34 3.92 10.83
CA GLY A 395 2.03 5.34 10.96
C GLY A 395 0.73 5.70 10.28
N GLN A 396 0.52 6.99 10.04
CA GLN A 396 -0.66 7.52 9.35
C GLN A 396 -0.41 8.94 8.85
N ILE A 397 -1.05 9.29 7.75
CA ILE A 397 -1.15 10.66 7.24
C ILE A 397 -2.60 11.08 7.40
N PHE A 398 -2.85 12.18 8.10
CA PHE A 398 -4.19 12.65 8.43
C PHE A 398 -4.58 13.85 7.58
N ILE A 399 -5.71 13.76 6.87
CA ILE A 399 -6.30 14.84 6.09
C ILE A 399 -7.36 15.53 6.92
N ASP A 400 -7.23 16.87 7.08
CA ASP A 400 -8.06 17.67 7.99
C ASP A 400 -9.04 18.54 7.21
N ARG A 401 -10.33 18.38 7.52
CA ARG A 401 -11.42 19.20 6.97
C ARG A 401 -11.28 20.68 7.30
N GLN A 402 -10.69 21.03 8.45
CA GLN A 402 -10.51 22.43 8.81
C GLN A 402 -9.49 23.14 7.92
N LEU A 403 -8.44 22.43 7.49
CA LEU A 403 -7.46 22.95 6.54
C LEU A 403 -8.08 23.10 5.14
N ASP A 404 -8.86 22.11 4.71
CA ASP A 404 -9.58 22.13 3.43
C ASP A 404 -10.57 23.29 3.36
N ASN A 405 -11.38 23.50 4.40
CA ASN A 405 -12.31 24.63 4.48
C ASN A 405 -11.63 26.01 4.43
N ARG A 406 -10.33 26.08 4.75
CA ARG A 406 -9.51 27.30 4.63
C ARG A 406 -8.83 27.42 3.26
N GLY A 407 -9.11 26.49 2.32
CA GLY A 407 -8.54 26.49 0.99
C GLY A 407 -7.07 26.09 0.92
N ILE A 408 -6.57 25.32 1.89
CA ILE A 408 -5.20 24.81 1.92
C ILE A 408 -5.18 23.44 1.27
N TYR A 409 -4.38 23.28 0.21
CA TYR A 409 -4.18 22.00 -0.47
C TYR A 409 -2.68 21.66 -0.55
N PRO A 410 -2.27 20.41 -0.29
CA PRO A 410 -3.08 19.33 0.31
C PRO A 410 -3.40 19.61 1.79
N PRO A 411 -4.61 19.32 2.27
CA PRO A 411 -5.03 19.65 3.63
C PRO A 411 -4.48 18.64 4.66
N ILE A 412 -3.18 18.42 4.66
CA ILE A 412 -2.50 17.47 5.54
C ILE A 412 -2.24 18.11 6.91
N ASN A 413 -2.84 17.56 7.94
CA ASN A 413 -2.56 17.96 9.31
C ASN A 413 -1.36 17.17 9.84
N VAL A 414 -0.25 17.86 10.03
CA VAL A 414 1.03 17.24 10.43
C VAL A 414 1.08 16.83 11.91
N LEU A 415 0.19 17.34 12.77
CA LEU A 415 0.21 17.02 14.21
C LEU A 415 -0.28 15.60 14.51
N PRO A 416 -1.45 15.13 14.00
CA PRO A 416 -1.89 13.75 14.17
C PRO A 416 -1.21 12.79 13.20
N SER A 417 -0.46 13.29 12.21
CA SER A 417 0.29 12.48 11.26
C SER A 417 1.60 11.98 11.86
N LEU A 418 1.95 10.73 11.55
CA LEU A 418 3.15 10.10 12.10
C LEU A 418 3.67 9.05 11.11
N SER A 419 4.98 9.07 10.83
CA SER A 419 5.70 7.95 10.22
C SER A 419 6.68 7.36 11.22
N ARG A 420 6.45 6.12 11.65
CA ARG A 420 7.30 5.45 12.66
C ARG A 420 8.67 5.09 12.14
N LEU A 421 8.81 4.89 10.82
CA LEU A 421 10.05 4.47 10.16
C LEU A 421 10.86 5.65 9.58
N MET A 422 10.35 6.87 9.69
CA MET A 422 10.99 8.06 9.14
C MET A 422 12.46 8.19 9.55
N LYS A 423 12.77 7.97 10.85
CA LYS A 423 14.13 8.16 11.38
C LYS A 423 15.19 7.29 10.72
N SER A 424 14.82 6.10 10.23
CA SER A 424 15.74 5.20 9.52
C SER A 424 15.91 5.57 8.05
N ALA A 425 14.96 6.29 7.48
CA ALA A 425 14.95 6.63 6.06
C ALA A 425 15.58 7.99 5.73
N ILE A 426 15.84 8.83 6.74
CA ILE A 426 16.35 10.18 6.58
C ILE A 426 17.73 10.37 7.23
N GLY A 427 18.46 11.40 6.83
CA GLY A 427 19.74 11.79 7.40
C GLY A 427 20.90 11.73 6.41
N GLU A 428 22.13 11.79 6.94
CA GLU A 428 23.35 11.83 6.12
C GLU A 428 23.47 10.59 5.22
N GLY A 429 23.71 10.81 3.93
CA GLY A 429 23.83 9.75 2.92
C GLY A 429 22.49 9.28 2.31
N ARG A 430 21.34 9.70 2.86
CA ARG A 430 19.98 9.37 2.37
C ARG A 430 19.22 10.62 1.91
N THR A 431 19.16 11.62 2.78
CA THR A 431 18.64 12.95 2.53
C THR A 431 19.67 13.98 2.98
N ARG A 432 19.25 15.17 3.38
CA ARG A 432 20.15 16.19 3.93
C ARG A 432 20.32 15.94 5.45
N LYS A 433 21.53 16.18 5.98
CA LYS A 433 21.90 15.89 7.38
C LYS A 433 21.06 16.63 8.43
N ASP A 434 20.52 17.79 8.09
CA ASP A 434 19.68 18.62 8.97
C ASP A 434 18.20 18.22 8.95
N HIS A 435 17.79 17.26 8.12
CA HIS A 435 16.40 16.90 7.90
C HIS A 435 15.67 16.54 9.18
N SER A 436 16.25 15.67 10.01
CA SER A 436 15.62 15.26 11.29
C SER A 436 15.45 16.43 12.26
N ASP A 437 16.45 17.32 12.34
CA ASP A 437 16.43 18.45 13.26
C ASP A 437 15.39 19.49 12.84
N VAL A 438 15.33 19.77 11.54
CA VAL A 438 14.36 20.69 10.94
C VAL A 438 12.93 20.17 11.13
N SER A 439 12.67 18.91 10.85
CA SER A 439 11.36 18.28 11.04
C SER A 439 10.87 18.37 12.48
N ASN A 440 11.72 18.02 13.44
CA ASN A 440 11.40 18.11 14.86
C ASN A 440 11.13 19.55 15.33
N GLN A 441 11.86 20.53 14.77
CA GLN A 441 11.69 21.94 15.12
C GLN A 441 10.39 22.50 14.51
N LEU A 442 10.10 22.18 13.26
CA LEU A 442 8.85 22.58 12.59
C LEU A 442 7.63 22.03 13.34
N TYR A 443 7.67 20.75 13.69
CA TYR A 443 6.58 20.12 14.46
C TYR A 443 6.33 20.84 15.78
N ALA A 444 7.41 21.12 16.54
CA ALA A 444 7.29 21.82 17.83
C ALA A 444 6.74 23.24 17.67
N LYS A 445 7.23 24.00 16.68
CA LYS A 445 6.75 25.39 16.47
C LYS A 445 5.33 25.44 15.92
N TYR A 446 4.95 24.49 15.07
CA TYR A 446 3.57 24.38 14.60
C TYR A 446 2.59 24.04 15.73
N ALA A 447 2.96 23.14 16.64
CA ALA A 447 2.14 22.84 17.82
C ALA A 447 1.95 24.08 18.71
N ILE A 448 3.04 24.80 19.01
CA ILE A 448 2.97 26.06 19.79
C ILE A 448 2.09 27.10 19.07
N GLY A 449 2.22 27.23 17.76
CA GLY A 449 1.39 28.14 16.96
C GLY A 449 -0.10 27.80 17.00
N ARG A 450 -0.46 26.52 17.00
CA ARG A 450 -1.86 26.05 17.16
C ARG A 450 -2.40 26.36 18.54
N ASP A 451 -1.58 26.17 19.58
CA ASP A 451 -1.95 26.51 20.96
C ASP A 451 -2.14 28.04 21.12
N ALA A 452 -1.23 28.83 20.54
CA ALA A 452 -1.36 30.30 20.53
C ALA A 452 -2.61 30.78 19.78
N ALA A 453 -2.97 30.10 18.66
CA ALA A 453 -4.22 30.41 17.95
C ALA A 453 -5.47 30.07 18.78
N ALA A 454 -5.45 28.98 19.53
CA ALA A 454 -6.53 28.63 20.44
C ALA A 454 -6.64 29.65 21.59
N MET A 455 -5.50 30.09 22.15
CA MET A 455 -5.47 31.15 23.17
C MET A 455 -5.99 32.49 22.63
N LYS A 456 -5.58 32.88 21.40
CA LYS A 456 -6.08 34.08 20.74
C LYS A 456 -7.60 34.12 20.66
N ALA A 457 -8.23 32.98 20.37
CA ALA A 457 -9.68 32.87 20.25
C ALA A 457 -10.40 33.09 21.61
N VAL A 458 -9.72 32.80 22.74
CA VAL A 458 -10.31 32.92 24.10
C VAL A 458 -10.03 34.28 24.74
N VAL A 459 -8.78 34.73 24.72
CA VAL A 459 -8.33 35.93 25.49
C VAL A 459 -8.10 37.17 24.63
N GLY A 460 -8.13 37.04 23.32
CA GLY A 460 -7.83 38.11 22.35
C GLY A 460 -6.34 38.28 22.07
N GLU A 461 -6.04 39.01 21.01
CA GLU A 461 -4.67 39.19 20.48
C GLU A 461 -3.79 40.09 21.36
N GLU A 462 -4.42 41.03 22.09
CA GLU A 462 -3.70 42.00 22.93
C GLU A 462 -3.05 41.34 24.16
N ALA A 463 -3.64 40.24 24.63
CA ALA A 463 -3.16 39.50 25.81
C ALA A 463 -2.02 38.51 25.51
N LEU A 464 -1.69 38.31 24.26
CA LEU A 464 -0.65 37.37 23.84
C LEU A 464 0.76 37.93 24.06
N SER A 465 1.68 37.06 24.45
CA SER A 465 3.10 37.38 24.54
C SER A 465 3.73 37.69 23.17
N SER A 466 4.90 38.33 23.17
CA SER A 466 5.65 38.57 21.92
C SER A 466 6.06 37.28 21.21
N GLU A 467 6.33 36.20 21.97
CA GLU A 467 6.64 34.87 21.39
C GLU A 467 5.42 34.20 20.77
N ASP A 468 4.24 34.39 21.40
CA ASP A 468 2.99 33.85 20.85
C ASP A 468 2.59 34.57 19.57
N LYS A 469 2.84 35.88 19.45
CA LYS A 469 2.61 36.64 18.20
C LYS A 469 3.52 36.18 17.07
N LEU A 470 4.81 35.91 17.36
CA LEU A 470 5.72 35.30 16.38
C LEU A 470 5.25 33.88 15.98
N SER A 471 4.70 33.13 16.93
CA SER A 471 4.18 31.77 16.68
C SER A 471 2.91 31.78 15.83
N LEU A 472 2.08 32.80 15.95
CA LEU A 472 0.93 33.01 15.06
C LEU A 472 1.36 33.39 13.65
N GLU A 473 2.33 34.27 13.50
CA GLU A 473 2.90 34.65 12.19
C GLU A 473 3.52 33.42 11.52
N PHE A 474 4.26 32.61 12.27
CA PHE A 474 4.83 31.37 11.77
C PHE A 474 3.74 30.40 11.33
N LEU A 475 2.68 30.21 12.13
CA LEU A 475 1.56 29.32 11.82
C LEU A 475 0.93 29.67 10.48
N GLU A 476 0.59 30.95 10.26
CA GLU A 476 -0.04 31.40 9.02
C GLU A 476 0.88 31.19 7.81
N LYS A 477 2.15 31.57 7.93
CA LYS A 477 3.13 31.38 6.84
C LYS A 477 3.40 29.90 6.59
N PHE A 478 3.49 29.07 7.63
CA PHE A 478 3.71 27.64 7.50
C PHE A 478 2.55 26.97 6.73
N GLU A 479 1.31 27.27 7.08
CA GLU A 479 0.16 26.72 6.39
C GLU A 479 0.07 27.19 4.93
N ARG A 480 0.39 28.46 4.63
CA ARG A 480 0.29 29.01 3.27
C ARG A 480 1.47 28.71 2.35
N THR A 481 2.68 28.57 2.87
CA THR A 481 3.88 28.43 2.02
C THR A 481 4.49 27.04 2.07
N PHE A 482 4.33 26.32 3.18
CA PHE A 482 4.91 24.99 3.34
C PHE A 482 3.89 23.88 3.09
N ILE A 483 2.73 23.91 3.76
CA ILE A 483 1.69 22.91 3.55
C ILE A 483 1.01 23.15 2.19
N SER A 484 0.62 24.39 1.90
CA SER A 484 -0.05 24.70 0.64
C SER A 484 0.88 24.51 -0.55
N GLN A 485 0.43 23.68 -1.49
CA GLN A 485 1.14 23.30 -2.69
C GLN A 485 0.12 23.07 -3.82
N SER A 486 0.45 23.43 -5.05
CA SER A 486 -0.43 23.16 -6.19
C SER A 486 -0.54 21.65 -6.46
N PRO A 487 -1.69 21.15 -6.95
CA PRO A 487 -1.86 19.73 -7.30
C PRO A 487 -0.84 19.19 -8.32
N TYR A 488 -0.23 20.07 -9.12
CA TYR A 488 0.78 19.73 -10.13
C TYR A 488 2.19 20.16 -9.75
N GLU A 489 2.37 20.75 -8.57
CA GLU A 489 3.67 21.18 -8.07
C GLU A 489 4.37 20.00 -7.41
N SER A 490 5.57 19.67 -7.90
CA SER A 490 6.48 18.71 -7.25
C SER A 490 7.61 19.47 -6.58
N ARG A 491 7.84 19.24 -5.30
CA ARG A 491 8.95 19.81 -4.55
C ARG A 491 9.93 18.72 -4.18
N THR A 492 11.20 18.95 -4.46
CA THR A 492 12.27 18.07 -3.98
C THR A 492 12.42 18.22 -2.46
N ILE A 493 13.04 17.23 -1.83
CA ILE A 493 13.31 17.28 -0.39
C ILE A 493 14.23 18.46 -0.03
N GLU A 494 15.17 18.81 -0.91
CA GLU A 494 16.07 19.93 -0.69
C GLU A 494 15.32 21.27 -0.72
N GLU A 495 14.45 21.48 -1.71
CA GLU A 495 13.58 22.65 -1.79
C GLU A 495 12.67 22.77 -0.58
N SER A 496 12.05 21.65 -0.17
CA SER A 496 11.19 21.60 1.00
C SER A 496 11.93 21.98 2.28
N LEU A 497 13.15 21.50 2.47
CA LEU A 497 13.98 21.85 3.62
C LEU A 497 14.45 23.32 3.57
N ASP A 498 14.68 23.88 2.38
CA ASP A 498 15.04 25.30 2.23
C ASP A 498 13.85 26.21 2.56
N ILE A 499 12.64 25.85 2.14
CA ILE A 499 11.40 26.55 2.55
C ILE A 499 11.25 26.46 4.07
N ALA A 500 11.47 25.30 4.67
CA ALA A 500 11.42 25.09 6.10
C ALA A 500 12.40 26.00 6.86
N TRP A 501 13.64 26.12 6.40
CA TRP A 501 14.61 27.04 7.01
C TRP A 501 14.21 28.51 6.86
N ASN A 502 13.61 28.91 5.74
CA ASN A 502 13.12 30.27 5.55
C ASN A 502 12.03 30.60 6.57
N LEU A 503 11.17 29.64 6.90
CA LEU A 503 10.15 29.79 7.95
C LEU A 503 10.76 29.83 9.36
N LEU A 504 11.72 28.96 9.66
CA LEU A 504 12.38 28.92 10.97
C LEU A 504 13.18 30.20 11.27
N ARG A 505 13.61 30.96 10.25
CA ARG A 505 14.29 32.28 10.40
C ARG A 505 13.38 33.39 10.91
N ILE A 506 12.07 33.20 11.00
CA ILE A 506 11.15 34.10 11.69
C ILE A 506 11.51 34.20 13.18
N TYR A 507 11.99 33.10 13.74
CA TYR A 507 12.42 33.04 15.11
C TYR A 507 13.90 33.38 15.28
N PRO A 508 14.30 34.11 16.34
CA PRO A 508 15.69 34.24 16.73
C PRO A 508 16.31 32.87 17.05
N LYS A 509 17.62 32.76 16.89
CA LYS A 509 18.35 31.46 17.08
C LYS A 509 18.11 30.83 18.46
N GLU A 510 17.96 31.66 19.48
CA GLU A 510 17.75 31.27 20.87
C GLU A 510 16.44 30.49 21.10
N LEU A 511 15.44 30.73 20.26
CA LEU A 511 14.14 30.07 20.34
C LEU A 511 14.08 28.74 19.55
N LEU A 512 15.14 28.36 18.83
CA LEU A 512 15.22 27.12 18.06
C LEU A 512 15.88 25.99 18.87
N ASN A 513 15.26 25.61 19.99
CA ASN A 513 15.83 24.72 20.98
C ASN A 513 15.95 23.25 20.55
N ARG A 514 15.26 22.83 19.49
CA ARG A 514 15.28 21.45 18.98
C ARG A 514 16.39 21.20 17.97
N VAL A 515 17.04 22.25 17.47
CA VAL A 515 18.13 22.15 16.50
C VAL A 515 19.47 22.28 17.21
N PRO A 516 20.43 21.36 17.03
CA PRO A 516 21.77 21.46 17.58
C PRO A 516 22.49 22.73 17.10
N LYS A 517 23.31 23.34 17.97
CA LYS A 517 24.08 24.56 17.63
C LYS A 517 24.92 24.40 16.35
N ARG A 518 25.53 23.22 16.17
CA ARG A 518 26.31 22.90 14.97
C ARG A 518 25.48 23.01 13.68
N THR A 519 24.27 22.48 13.67
CA THR A 519 23.33 22.57 12.55
C THR A 519 22.85 24.00 12.33
N LEU A 520 22.59 24.75 13.44
CA LEU A 520 22.22 26.17 13.36
C LEU A 520 23.31 27.03 12.72
N ASP A 521 24.57 26.87 13.11
CA ASP A 521 25.69 27.66 12.59
C ASP A 521 25.93 27.39 11.09
N GLU A 522 25.63 26.19 10.64
CA GLU A 522 25.80 25.83 9.23
C GLU A 522 24.63 26.28 8.33
N PHE A 523 23.38 26.10 8.76
CA PHE A 523 22.21 26.28 7.89
C PHE A 523 21.43 27.56 8.16
N TYR A 524 21.46 28.12 9.36
CA TYR A 524 20.70 29.32 9.71
C TYR A 524 21.22 30.57 8.99
N ALA A 525 22.55 30.71 8.86
CA ALA A 525 23.21 31.89 8.28
C ALA A 525 23.38 31.83 6.76
N ARG A 526 23.02 30.72 6.09
CA ARG A 526 23.07 30.66 4.62
C ARG A 526 22.11 31.69 4.06
N HIS A 527 22.66 32.54 3.19
CA HIS A 527 21.85 33.51 2.46
C HIS A 527 20.69 32.80 1.80
N ALA A 528 19.46 33.24 2.10
CA ALA A 528 18.28 32.69 1.48
C ALA A 528 18.51 32.71 -0.05
N ARG A 529 18.60 31.52 -0.69
CA ARG A 529 18.41 31.45 -2.14
C ARG A 529 17.04 32.06 -2.37
N LYS A 530 17.01 33.22 -3.07
CA LYS A 530 15.75 33.81 -3.49
C LYS A 530 15.07 32.76 -4.33
N ILE A 531 13.99 32.18 -3.81
CA ILE A 531 13.06 31.35 -4.59
C ILE A 531 12.57 32.30 -5.67
N PRO A 532 12.80 32.03 -6.97
CA PRO A 532 12.30 32.92 -8.02
C PRO A 532 10.79 32.95 -7.89
N ASN A 533 10.23 34.11 -7.56
CA ASN A 533 8.80 34.34 -7.58
C ASN A 533 8.31 33.98 -8.97
N LYS A 534 7.50 32.93 -9.10
CA LYS A 534 6.89 32.49 -10.36
C LYS A 534 5.98 33.56 -10.98
N ASP A 535 5.60 34.60 -10.21
CA ASP A 535 4.70 35.66 -10.66
C ASP A 535 5.36 36.68 -11.62
N THR A 536 6.67 36.54 -11.92
CA THR A 536 7.37 37.45 -12.84
C THR A 536 7.66 36.86 -14.22
N ARG A 537 7.17 35.64 -14.54
CA ARG A 537 7.39 35.03 -15.86
C ARG A 537 6.31 35.31 -16.91
N ASP A 538 5.17 35.88 -16.54
CA ASP A 538 4.08 36.14 -17.49
C ASP A 538 4.09 37.50 -18.18
N ASN A 539 5.04 38.41 -17.84
CA ASN A 539 5.10 39.75 -18.46
C ASN A 539 6.18 39.93 -19.53
N SER A 540 6.84 38.87 -20.02
CA SER A 540 7.87 38.99 -21.06
C SER A 540 7.43 38.56 -22.46
N HIS A 541 6.15 38.24 -22.67
CA HIS A 541 5.62 37.88 -24.00
C HIS A 541 4.77 38.98 -24.67
N GLU A 542 4.56 40.15 -24.04
CA GLU A 542 3.77 41.22 -24.66
C GLU A 542 4.59 42.31 -25.41
N ASN A 543 5.92 42.23 -25.49
CA ASN A 543 6.76 43.24 -26.17
C ASN A 543 7.51 42.72 -27.39
N LEU A 544 6.95 41.76 -28.14
CA LEU A 544 7.54 41.29 -29.40
C LEU A 544 6.54 41.30 -30.59
N ILE A 545 5.55 42.17 -30.54
CA ILE A 545 4.73 42.51 -31.73
C ILE A 545 4.66 44.02 -31.76
N ASP A 546 5.73 44.69 -32.15
CA ASP A 546 5.81 46.03 -32.75
C ASP A 546 7.30 46.43 -32.90
N ALA A 547 7.95 45.86 -33.91
CA ALA A 547 9.11 46.42 -34.60
C ALA A 547 9.34 45.69 -35.94
#